data_39363f741e3057f5bf86bfd1dd653bba
#
_entry.id   39363f741e3057f5bf86bfd1dd653bba
#
_cell.length_a   1.000
_cell.length_b   1.000
_cell.length_c   1.000
_cell.angle_alpha   90.00
_cell.angle_beta   90.00
_cell.angle_gamma   90.00
#
_symmetry.space_group_name_H-M   'P 1'
#
loop_
_entity.id
_entity.type
_entity.pdbx_description
1 polymer ?
#
loop_
_entity_poly.entity_id
_entity_poly.type
_entity_poly.pdbx_seq_one_letter_code
_entity_poly.pdbx_strand_id
1 'polypeptide(L)'
;FERTNFAQYFGGLRHGASFRQPELAATLQRIQDSGPGGFYEGATADLIVREMQRGGGLITPHDLRTYRAVWREPLRSTWREKTLLSSPPPSSGGFALLQFLGMKDARAIDFEGVAHNSPQYAHLVAEIAKRVYADRAEYAGDADFVDVPIARLVDPTYVRERAAGVNPSAISPAQSVGPGLAEPRHTTHFSIVDRWGNAVANTYTLNSDFGSGVVVAGAGFLLNNE
;
A
#
# COMPACT_ATOMS: atom_id res chain seq x y z
N PHE A 1 -6.79 -18.72 1.51
CA PHE A 1 -5.63 -19.22 2.29
C PHE A 1 -5.56 -20.76 2.39
N GLU A 2 -6.38 -21.50 1.64
CA GLU A 2 -6.41 -22.98 1.68
C GLU A 2 -5.09 -23.65 1.28
N ARG A 3 -4.26 -22.96 0.49
CA ARG A 3 -2.95 -23.45 0.02
C ARG A 3 -1.77 -23.01 0.90
N THR A 4 -2.04 -22.30 1.99
CA THR A 4 -1.02 -21.75 2.89
C THR A 4 -1.12 -22.40 4.26
N ASN A 5 -0.14 -22.12 5.13
CA ASN A 5 -0.15 -22.56 6.52
C ASN A 5 -0.94 -21.61 7.47
N PHE A 6 -1.67 -20.62 6.93
CA PHE A 6 -2.43 -19.64 7.69
C PHE A 6 -3.34 -20.25 8.75
N ALA A 7 -4.12 -21.27 8.38
CA ALA A 7 -5.06 -21.92 9.27
C ALA A 7 -4.39 -22.64 10.47
N GLN A 8 -3.13 -23.07 10.33
CA GLN A 8 -2.38 -23.69 11.44
C GLN A 8 -2.09 -22.67 12.56
N TYR A 9 -1.87 -21.40 12.20
CA TYR A 9 -1.56 -20.32 13.13
C TYR A 9 -2.81 -19.62 13.65
N PHE A 10 -3.79 -19.38 12.80
CA PHE A 10 -4.92 -18.51 13.09
C PHE A 10 -6.29 -19.21 13.08
N GLY A 11 -6.41 -20.42 12.57
CA GLY A 11 -7.71 -21.12 12.43
C GLY A 11 -8.37 -21.50 13.76
N GLY A 12 -7.61 -21.52 14.85
CA GLY A 12 -8.11 -21.80 16.20
C GLY A 12 -8.62 -20.58 16.98
N LEU A 13 -8.51 -19.37 16.42
CA LEU A 13 -8.89 -18.15 17.12
C LEU A 13 -10.40 -18.11 17.43
N ARG A 14 -10.73 -17.59 18.63
CA ARG A 14 -12.10 -17.36 19.09
C ARG A 14 -12.20 -15.97 19.67
N HIS A 15 -13.32 -15.32 19.46
CA HIS A 15 -13.60 -14.01 20.06
C HIS A 15 -13.45 -14.08 21.59
N GLY A 16 -12.71 -13.14 22.18
CA GLY A 16 -12.45 -13.08 23.63
C GLY A 16 -11.38 -14.06 24.16
N ALA A 17 -10.80 -14.92 23.29
CA ALA A 17 -9.71 -15.81 23.70
C ALA A 17 -8.36 -15.07 23.77
N SER A 18 -7.49 -15.51 24.66
CA SER A 18 -6.10 -15.03 24.71
C SER A 18 -5.31 -15.61 23.53
N PHE A 19 -4.73 -14.73 22.74
CA PHE A 19 -3.84 -15.10 21.62
C PHE A 19 -2.38 -14.79 21.98
N ARG A 20 -1.51 -15.79 21.83
CA ARG A 20 -0.07 -15.68 22.13
C ARG A 20 0.73 -16.06 20.90
N GLN A 21 1.77 -15.26 20.60
CA GLN A 21 2.65 -15.42 19.43
C GLN A 21 4.12 -15.56 19.88
N PRO A 22 4.52 -16.70 20.47
CA PRO A 22 5.87 -16.87 21.01
C PRO A 22 6.95 -16.84 19.92
N GLU A 23 6.67 -17.34 18.72
CA GLU A 23 7.59 -17.29 17.58
C GLU A 23 7.85 -15.84 17.14
N LEU A 24 6.78 -15.03 17.02
CA LEU A 24 6.91 -13.61 16.70
C LEU A 24 7.67 -12.86 17.82
N ALA A 25 7.39 -13.18 19.08
CA ALA A 25 8.10 -12.58 20.20
C ALA A 25 9.61 -12.89 20.13
N ALA A 26 10.00 -14.11 19.78
CA ALA A 26 11.40 -14.49 19.60
C ALA A 26 12.05 -13.76 18.41
N THR A 27 11.31 -13.55 17.33
CA THR A 27 11.77 -12.75 16.17
C THR A 27 12.01 -11.29 16.57
N LEU A 28 11.05 -10.67 17.26
CA LEU A 28 11.19 -9.29 17.74
C LEU A 28 12.35 -9.14 18.73
N GLN A 29 12.58 -10.15 19.59
CA GLN A 29 13.73 -10.14 20.48
C GLN A 29 15.05 -10.15 19.71
N ARG A 30 15.18 -10.98 18.66
CA ARG A 30 16.37 -10.98 17.79
C ARG A 30 16.62 -9.63 17.13
N ILE A 31 15.54 -8.98 16.67
CA ILE A 31 15.64 -7.64 16.07
C ILE A 31 16.05 -6.60 17.13
N GLN A 32 15.50 -6.68 18.34
CA GLN A 32 15.88 -5.80 19.45
C GLN A 32 17.36 -5.94 19.80
N ASP A 33 17.86 -7.17 19.85
CA ASP A 33 19.24 -7.47 20.28
C ASP A 33 20.27 -7.15 19.19
N SER A 34 19.93 -7.30 17.92
CA SER A 34 20.87 -7.28 16.79
C SER A 34 20.50 -6.29 15.68
N GLY A 35 19.46 -5.47 15.88
CA GLY A 35 18.98 -4.54 14.84
C GLY A 35 18.61 -5.25 13.54
N PRO A 36 18.97 -4.70 12.37
CA PRO A 36 18.69 -5.33 11.07
C PRO A 36 19.23 -6.75 10.92
N GLY A 37 20.37 -7.06 11.56
CA GLY A 37 20.95 -8.41 11.53
C GLY A 37 20.05 -9.46 12.17
N GLY A 38 19.24 -9.08 13.18
CA GLY A 38 18.26 -9.97 13.79
C GLY A 38 17.12 -10.42 12.86
N PHE A 39 16.95 -9.76 11.71
CA PHE A 39 15.96 -10.09 10.69
C PHE A 39 16.61 -10.63 9.40
N TYR A 40 17.57 -9.91 8.85
CA TYR A 40 18.14 -10.20 7.53
C TYR A 40 19.26 -11.23 7.56
N GLU A 41 19.72 -11.63 8.74
CA GLU A 41 20.80 -12.60 8.94
C GLU A 41 20.41 -13.65 10.00
N GLY A 42 21.18 -14.74 10.07
CA GLY A 42 21.03 -15.79 11.06
C GLY A 42 19.66 -16.44 11.10
N ALA A 43 19.18 -16.75 12.30
CA ALA A 43 18.02 -17.62 12.52
C ALA A 43 16.74 -17.14 11.83
N THR A 44 16.44 -15.84 11.81
CA THR A 44 15.24 -15.31 11.16
C THR A 44 15.33 -15.45 9.64
N ALA A 45 16.48 -15.08 9.06
CA ALA A 45 16.74 -15.22 7.63
C ALA A 45 16.63 -16.69 7.18
N ASP A 46 17.21 -17.62 7.97
CA ASP A 46 17.13 -19.05 7.70
C ASP A 46 15.69 -19.58 7.75
N LEU A 47 14.86 -19.05 8.66
CA LEU A 47 13.43 -19.40 8.73
C LEU A 47 12.67 -18.92 7.50
N ILE A 48 12.94 -17.70 7.03
CA ILE A 48 12.34 -17.15 5.81
C ILE A 48 12.70 -18.03 4.60
N VAL A 49 14.00 -18.33 4.45
CA VAL A 49 14.48 -19.14 3.30
C VAL A 49 13.89 -20.56 3.32
N ARG A 50 13.79 -21.18 4.49
CA ARG A 50 13.12 -22.50 4.62
C ARG A 50 11.66 -22.44 4.21
N GLU A 51 10.93 -21.38 4.61
CA GLU A 51 9.55 -21.20 4.20
C GLU A 51 9.42 -21.01 2.67
N MET A 52 10.33 -20.26 2.06
CA MET A 52 10.40 -20.14 0.60
C MET A 52 10.61 -21.50 -0.08
N GLN A 53 11.56 -22.28 0.41
CA GLN A 53 11.82 -23.63 -0.13
C GLN A 53 10.61 -24.56 0.02
N ARG A 54 9.90 -24.48 1.15
CA ARG A 54 8.70 -25.29 1.42
C ARG A 54 7.52 -24.92 0.51
N GLY A 55 7.33 -23.62 0.25
CA GLY A 55 6.17 -23.07 -0.46
C GLY A 55 6.42 -22.72 -1.92
N GLY A 56 7.64 -22.92 -2.45
CA GLY A 56 7.99 -22.50 -3.82
C GLY A 56 8.12 -20.98 -3.98
N GLY A 57 8.45 -20.27 -2.90
CA GLY A 57 8.66 -18.81 -2.90
C GLY A 57 10.02 -18.40 -3.48
N LEU A 58 10.22 -17.10 -3.68
CA LEU A 58 11.34 -16.56 -4.45
C LEU A 58 12.48 -15.96 -3.62
N ILE A 59 12.22 -15.59 -2.35
CA ILE A 59 13.24 -14.92 -1.52
C ILE A 59 14.41 -15.86 -1.23
N THR A 60 15.60 -15.41 -1.59
CA THR A 60 16.85 -16.15 -1.39
C THR A 60 17.69 -15.57 -0.24
N PRO A 61 18.70 -16.31 0.25
CA PRO A 61 19.67 -15.74 1.21
C PRO A 61 20.42 -14.51 0.66
N HIS A 62 20.57 -14.42 -0.66
CA HIS A 62 21.20 -13.28 -1.30
C HIS A 62 20.33 -12.03 -1.16
N ASP A 63 19.03 -12.14 -1.45
CA ASP A 63 18.09 -11.02 -1.37
C ASP A 63 18.06 -10.44 0.04
N LEU A 64 17.99 -11.29 1.06
CA LEU A 64 18.01 -10.85 2.46
C LEU A 64 19.30 -10.11 2.81
N ARG A 65 20.47 -10.63 2.43
CA ARG A 65 21.77 -9.99 2.74
C ARG A 65 21.98 -8.68 2.00
N THR A 66 21.43 -8.54 0.80
CA THR A 66 21.64 -7.36 -0.06
C THR A 66 20.58 -6.30 0.12
N TYR A 67 19.44 -6.63 0.75
CA TYR A 67 18.38 -5.65 1.00
C TYR A 67 18.92 -4.46 1.79
N ARG A 68 18.54 -3.26 1.36
CA ARG A 68 18.83 -2.00 2.05
C ARG A 68 17.63 -1.09 2.00
N ALA A 69 17.35 -0.45 3.12
CA ALA A 69 16.42 0.67 3.14
C ALA A 69 17.03 1.85 2.40
N VAL A 70 16.26 2.49 1.53
CA VAL A 70 16.69 3.63 0.72
C VAL A 70 15.86 4.88 1.06
N TRP A 71 16.54 6.03 1.09
CA TRP A 71 15.88 7.32 1.14
C TRP A 71 15.43 7.71 -0.26
N ARG A 72 14.20 8.20 -0.37
CA ARG A 72 13.64 8.68 -1.64
C ARG A 72 13.10 10.09 -1.46
N GLU A 73 13.27 10.92 -2.50
CA GLU A 73 12.69 12.25 -2.51
C GLU A 73 11.16 12.15 -2.60
N PRO A 74 10.41 12.84 -1.72
CA PRO A 74 8.96 12.82 -1.77
C PRO A 74 8.44 13.51 -3.03
N LEU A 75 7.30 13.06 -3.52
CA LEU A 75 6.54 13.81 -4.52
C LEU A 75 6.04 15.10 -3.87
N ARG A 76 6.35 16.22 -4.52
CA ARG A 76 5.95 17.57 -4.08
C ARG A 76 4.97 18.17 -5.07
N SER A 77 3.89 18.71 -4.57
CA SER A 77 2.90 19.44 -5.36
C SER A 77 2.24 20.55 -4.54
N THR A 78 1.38 21.32 -5.17
CA THR A 78 0.56 22.33 -4.50
C THR A 78 -0.90 22.08 -4.79
N TRP A 79 -1.73 22.13 -3.76
CA TRP A 79 -3.18 22.07 -3.89
C TRP A 79 -3.83 23.11 -2.96
N ARG A 80 -4.64 24.01 -3.53
CA ARG A 80 -5.33 25.10 -2.80
C ARG A 80 -4.37 25.85 -1.86
N GLU A 81 -3.25 26.33 -2.39
CA GLU A 81 -2.20 27.06 -1.66
C GLU A 81 -1.45 26.26 -0.59
N LYS A 82 -1.75 24.97 -0.45
CA LYS A 82 -1.04 24.07 0.46
C LYS A 82 0.01 23.26 -0.28
N THR A 83 1.20 23.18 0.28
CA THR A 83 2.22 22.25 -0.20
C THR A 83 1.82 20.84 0.22
N LEU A 84 1.77 19.93 -0.75
CA LEU A 84 1.57 18.50 -0.54
C LEU A 84 2.90 17.78 -0.68
N LEU A 85 3.22 16.94 0.29
CA LEU A 85 4.33 15.99 0.25
C LEU A 85 3.75 14.60 0.38
N SER A 86 4.12 13.70 -0.53
CA SER A 86 3.61 12.33 -0.52
C SER A 86 4.67 11.33 -0.98
N SER A 87 4.41 10.04 -0.75
CA SER A 87 5.34 8.96 -1.07
C SER A 87 5.62 8.89 -2.57
N PRO A 88 6.88 8.74 -2.98
CA PRO A 88 7.24 8.42 -4.36
C PRO A 88 7.06 6.92 -4.63
N PRO A 89 7.22 6.45 -5.90
CA PRO A 89 7.35 5.03 -6.19
C PRO A 89 8.44 4.34 -5.32
N PRO A 90 8.24 3.08 -4.97
CA PRO A 90 7.22 2.13 -5.45
C PRO A 90 5.80 2.37 -4.92
N SER A 91 5.62 3.27 -3.96
CA SER A 91 4.27 3.63 -3.53
C SER A 91 3.52 4.37 -4.63
N SER A 92 2.35 3.85 -5.01
CA SER A 92 1.44 4.53 -5.93
C SER A 92 0.62 5.64 -5.26
N GLY A 93 0.59 5.69 -3.94
CA GLY A 93 -0.27 6.59 -3.16
C GLY A 93 -0.04 8.06 -3.44
N GLY A 94 1.20 8.47 -3.69
CA GLY A 94 1.53 9.86 -3.94
C GLY A 94 0.92 10.41 -5.23
N PHE A 95 1.23 9.82 -6.37
CA PHE A 95 0.67 10.30 -7.64
C PHE A 95 -0.84 10.08 -7.72
N ALA A 96 -1.36 8.98 -7.14
CA ALA A 96 -2.79 8.73 -7.09
C ALA A 96 -3.54 9.83 -6.31
N LEU A 97 -2.99 10.31 -5.18
CA LEU A 97 -3.54 11.44 -4.45
C LEU A 97 -3.52 12.71 -5.29
N LEU A 98 -2.41 13.01 -5.95
CA LEU A 98 -2.28 14.23 -6.78
C LEU A 98 -3.24 14.21 -7.97
N GLN A 99 -3.37 13.05 -8.67
CA GLN A 99 -4.35 12.88 -9.72
C GLN A 99 -5.78 13.06 -9.21
N PHE A 100 -6.11 12.43 -8.08
CA PHE A 100 -7.44 12.52 -7.49
C PHE A 100 -7.82 13.96 -7.19
N LEU A 101 -6.96 14.69 -6.51
CA LEU A 101 -7.19 16.10 -6.17
C LEU A 101 -7.30 16.99 -7.42
N GLY A 102 -6.42 16.77 -8.40
CA GLY A 102 -6.45 17.50 -9.67
C GLY A 102 -7.72 17.23 -10.48
N MET A 103 -8.18 15.96 -10.55
CA MET A 103 -9.45 15.62 -11.20
C MET A 103 -10.65 16.20 -10.45
N LYS A 104 -10.62 16.20 -9.12
CA LYS A 104 -11.68 16.83 -8.30
C LYS A 104 -11.77 18.33 -8.56
N ASP A 105 -10.63 19.03 -8.66
CA ASP A 105 -10.63 20.46 -8.98
C ASP A 105 -11.08 20.71 -10.44
N ALA A 106 -10.68 19.87 -11.39
CA ALA A 106 -11.15 19.95 -12.78
C ALA A 106 -12.66 19.71 -12.92
N ARG A 107 -13.28 19.04 -11.95
CA ARG A 107 -14.72 18.76 -11.86
C ARG A 107 -15.41 19.54 -10.75
N ALA A 108 -14.84 20.66 -10.28
CA ALA A 108 -15.34 21.41 -9.14
C ALA A 108 -16.83 21.75 -9.26
N ILE A 109 -17.31 22.08 -10.46
CA ILE A 109 -18.73 22.39 -10.73
C ILE A 109 -19.68 21.25 -10.34
N ASP A 110 -19.27 19.99 -10.51
CA ASP A 110 -20.10 18.83 -10.18
C ASP A 110 -20.24 18.62 -8.66
N PHE A 111 -19.33 19.22 -7.88
CA PHE A 111 -19.36 19.16 -6.42
C PHE A 111 -20.07 20.36 -5.78
N GLU A 112 -20.46 21.39 -6.56
CA GLU A 112 -21.16 22.54 -6.03
C GLU A 112 -22.52 22.15 -5.45
N GLY A 113 -22.78 22.55 -4.21
CA GLY A 113 -24.03 22.23 -3.50
C GLY A 113 -24.20 20.76 -3.10
N VAL A 114 -23.23 19.90 -3.42
CA VAL A 114 -23.28 18.47 -3.07
C VAL A 114 -22.83 18.30 -1.62
N ALA A 115 -23.70 17.77 -0.76
CA ALA A 115 -23.38 17.51 0.63
C ALA A 115 -22.27 16.44 0.75
N HIS A 116 -21.30 16.67 1.62
CA HIS A 116 -20.25 15.70 1.92
C HIS A 116 -20.84 14.37 2.36
N ASN A 117 -20.30 13.26 1.88
CA ASN A 117 -20.78 11.89 2.10
C ASN A 117 -22.22 11.60 1.63
N SER A 118 -22.84 12.46 0.83
CA SER A 118 -24.09 12.12 0.16
C SER A 118 -23.87 11.05 -0.94
N PRO A 119 -24.95 10.36 -1.40
CA PRO A 119 -24.83 9.43 -2.52
C PRO A 119 -24.19 10.06 -3.77
N GLN A 120 -24.53 11.31 -4.08
CA GLN A 120 -23.93 12.04 -5.20
C GLN A 120 -22.46 12.32 -4.97
N TYR A 121 -22.06 12.70 -3.76
CA TYR A 121 -20.63 12.87 -3.40
C TYR A 121 -19.87 11.56 -3.57
N ALA A 122 -20.42 10.46 -3.05
CA ALA A 122 -19.82 9.14 -3.16
C ALA A 122 -19.68 8.68 -4.61
N HIS A 123 -20.69 8.96 -5.45
CA HIS A 123 -20.66 8.68 -6.89
C HIS A 123 -19.50 9.40 -7.58
N LEU A 124 -19.38 10.72 -7.41
CA LEU A 124 -18.33 11.52 -8.03
C LEU A 124 -16.93 11.09 -7.58
N VAL A 125 -16.77 10.83 -6.28
CA VAL A 125 -15.50 10.30 -5.73
C VAL A 125 -15.16 8.95 -6.34
N ALA A 126 -16.12 8.04 -6.46
CA ALA A 126 -15.91 6.72 -7.06
C ALA A 126 -15.55 6.82 -8.55
N GLU A 127 -16.20 7.70 -9.31
CA GLU A 127 -15.90 7.90 -10.73
C GLU A 127 -14.48 8.46 -10.95
N ILE A 128 -14.02 9.39 -10.12
CA ILE A 128 -12.64 9.87 -10.14
C ILE A 128 -11.69 8.72 -9.77
N ALA A 129 -11.98 8.02 -8.66
CA ALA A 129 -11.14 6.93 -8.18
C ALA A 129 -10.93 5.84 -9.24
N LYS A 130 -11.95 5.43 -9.98
CA LYS A 130 -11.82 4.44 -11.07
C LYS A 130 -10.72 4.82 -12.06
N ARG A 131 -10.61 6.09 -12.43
CA ARG A 131 -9.61 6.58 -13.39
C ARG A 131 -8.21 6.60 -12.79
N VAL A 132 -8.10 7.06 -11.56
CA VAL A 132 -6.84 7.04 -10.81
C VAL A 132 -6.32 5.61 -10.65
N TYR A 133 -7.24 4.66 -10.35
CA TYR A 133 -6.85 3.26 -10.18
C TYR A 133 -6.54 2.53 -11.49
N ALA A 134 -7.18 2.94 -12.58
CA ALA A 134 -6.82 2.45 -13.91
C ALA A 134 -5.38 2.86 -14.26
N ASP A 135 -5.03 4.13 -14.00
CA ASP A 135 -3.66 4.62 -14.21
C ASP A 135 -2.66 3.93 -13.26
N ARG A 136 -3.06 3.71 -12.00
CA ARG A 136 -2.25 2.98 -11.03
C ARG A 136 -1.93 1.56 -11.50
N ALA A 137 -2.93 0.84 -11.97
CA ALA A 137 -2.76 -0.55 -12.41
C ALA A 137 -1.83 -0.68 -13.62
N GLU A 138 -1.83 0.31 -14.51
CA GLU A 138 -1.02 0.31 -15.74
C GLU A 138 0.41 0.80 -15.49
N TYR A 139 0.57 1.86 -14.68
CA TYR A 139 1.84 2.61 -14.63
C TYR A 139 2.58 2.50 -13.30
N ALA A 140 1.96 2.00 -12.22
CA ALA A 140 2.65 1.88 -10.94
C ALA A 140 3.57 0.67 -10.93
N GLY A 141 4.73 0.85 -10.32
CA GLY A 141 5.73 -0.20 -10.14
C GLY A 141 6.91 0.31 -9.32
N ASP A 142 7.88 -0.57 -9.09
CA ASP A 142 9.11 -0.17 -8.44
C ASP A 142 10.00 0.58 -9.45
N ALA A 143 10.22 1.87 -9.20
CA ALA A 143 10.99 2.75 -10.07
C ALA A 143 12.49 2.37 -10.19
N ASP A 144 12.98 1.45 -9.37
CA ASP A 144 14.32 0.89 -9.52
C ASP A 144 14.38 -0.17 -10.65
N PHE A 145 13.22 -0.69 -11.09
CA PHE A 145 13.10 -1.75 -12.08
C PHE A 145 12.26 -1.38 -13.30
N VAL A 146 11.33 -0.42 -13.17
CA VAL A 146 10.44 0.02 -14.25
C VAL A 146 10.37 1.54 -14.34
N ASP A 147 10.16 2.06 -15.54
CA ASP A 147 9.93 3.48 -15.73
C ASP A 147 8.48 3.85 -15.35
N VAL A 148 8.32 4.52 -14.22
CA VAL A 148 7.03 5.04 -13.75
C VAL A 148 6.89 6.50 -14.20
N PRO A 149 6.01 6.84 -15.16
CA PRO A 149 5.96 8.15 -15.80
C PRO A 149 5.26 9.20 -14.91
N ILE A 150 5.80 9.45 -13.70
CA ILE A 150 5.19 10.32 -12.69
C ILE A 150 4.90 11.71 -13.25
N ALA A 151 5.85 12.32 -13.95
CA ALA A 151 5.67 13.67 -14.50
C ALA A 151 4.43 13.76 -15.42
N ARG A 152 4.18 12.72 -16.22
CA ARG A 152 2.99 12.62 -17.08
C ARG A 152 1.72 12.37 -16.27
N LEU A 153 1.77 11.45 -15.32
CA LEU A 153 0.61 11.07 -14.51
C LEU A 153 0.05 12.25 -13.70
N VAL A 154 0.89 13.19 -13.28
CA VAL A 154 0.48 14.39 -12.53
C VAL A 154 0.40 15.66 -13.38
N ASP A 155 0.64 15.57 -14.70
CA ASP A 155 0.52 16.71 -15.60
C ASP A 155 -0.90 17.26 -15.60
N PRO A 156 -1.08 18.59 -15.43
CA PRO A 156 -2.43 19.18 -15.35
C PRO A 156 -3.28 18.94 -16.59
N THR A 157 -2.68 18.83 -17.80
CA THR A 157 -3.43 18.56 -19.04
C THR A 157 -3.94 17.15 -19.04
N TYR A 158 -3.05 16.17 -18.75
CA TYR A 158 -3.43 14.77 -18.63
C TYR A 158 -4.53 14.56 -17.58
N VAL A 159 -4.38 15.16 -16.39
CA VAL A 159 -5.37 15.07 -15.31
C VAL A 159 -6.73 15.63 -15.73
N ARG A 160 -6.78 16.77 -16.48
CA ARG A 160 -8.03 17.31 -17.03
C ARG A 160 -8.65 16.39 -18.06
N GLU A 161 -7.87 15.80 -18.96
CA GLU A 161 -8.36 14.83 -19.94
C GLU A 161 -8.98 13.62 -19.26
N ARG A 162 -8.31 13.08 -18.23
CA ARG A 162 -8.87 11.97 -17.42
C ARG A 162 -10.16 12.37 -16.72
N ALA A 163 -10.22 13.58 -16.16
CA ALA A 163 -11.41 14.12 -15.49
C ALA A 163 -12.59 14.31 -16.44
N ALA A 164 -12.36 14.68 -17.71
CA ALA A 164 -13.41 14.86 -18.69
C ALA A 164 -14.27 13.60 -18.92
N GLY A 165 -13.70 12.42 -18.68
CA GLY A 165 -14.43 11.16 -18.74
C GLY A 165 -15.39 10.90 -17.57
N VAL A 166 -15.37 11.71 -16.49
CA VAL A 166 -16.27 11.56 -15.33
C VAL A 166 -17.69 11.95 -15.73
N ASN A 167 -18.64 11.03 -15.58
CA ASN A 167 -20.06 11.33 -15.78
C ASN A 167 -20.72 11.58 -14.42
N PRO A 168 -21.25 12.80 -14.15
CA PRO A 168 -21.83 13.12 -12.83
C PRO A 168 -23.18 12.43 -12.58
N SER A 169 -23.81 11.87 -13.60
CA SER A 169 -25.18 11.32 -13.52
C SER A 169 -25.27 9.83 -13.82
N ALA A 170 -24.19 9.20 -14.28
CA ALA A 170 -24.20 7.79 -14.65
C ALA A 170 -22.90 7.07 -14.23
N ILE A 171 -23.05 5.82 -13.80
CA ILE A 171 -21.94 4.96 -13.42
C ILE A 171 -21.20 4.48 -14.68
N SER A 172 -19.92 4.77 -14.79
CA SER A 172 -19.06 4.14 -15.79
C SER A 172 -18.76 2.70 -15.36
N PRO A 173 -18.99 1.67 -16.21
CA PRO A 173 -18.51 0.33 -15.90
C PRO A 173 -16.99 0.34 -15.71
N ALA A 174 -16.47 -0.31 -14.66
CA ALA A 174 -15.04 -0.29 -14.36
C ALA A 174 -14.19 -0.75 -15.55
N GLN A 175 -14.66 -1.76 -16.29
CA GLN A 175 -14.00 -2.31 -17.48
C GLN A 175 -13.90 -1.30 -18.64
N SER A 176 -14.77 -0.29 -18.69
CA SER A 176 -14.74 0.75 -19.72
C SER A 176 -13.81 1.91 -19.40
N VAL A 177 -13.31 1.98 -18.18
CA VAL A 177 -12.39 3.07 -17.72
C VAL A 177 -10.92 2.73 -17.99
N GLY A 178 -10.63 1.56 -18.56
CA GLY A 178 -9.27 1.07 -18.81
C GLY A 178 -8.83 0.03 -17.78
N PRO A 179 -7.61 -0.55 -17.94
CA PRO A 179 -7.13 -1.62 -17.09
C PRO A 179 -7.15 -1.18 -15.64
N GLY A 180 -7.95 -1.81 -14.82
CA GLY A 180 -8.07 -1.59 -13.39
C GLY A 180 -8.58 -2.88 -12.77
N LEU A 181 -7.71 -3.65 -12.15
CA LEU A 181 -8.13 -4.71 -11.24
C LEU A 181 -8.51 -4.06 -9.92
N ALA A 182 -9.70 -4.41 -9.40
CA ALA A 182 -10.09 -4.01 -8.05
C ALA A 182 -9.20 -4.77 -7.07
N GLU A 183 -8.23 -4.08 -6.48
CA GLU A 183 -7.46 -4.63 -5.35
C GLU A 183 -8.17 -4.31 -4.03
N PRO A 184 -8.30 -5.28 -3.11
CA PRO A 184 -8.72 -5.02 -1.74
C PRO A 184 -7.65 -4.18 -1.04
N ARG A 185 -8.08 -3.19 -0.24
CA ARG A 185 -7.18 -2.24 0.45
C ARG A 185 -7.26 -2.45 1.94
N HIS A 186 -6.16 -2.88 2.52
CA HIS A 186 -6.02 -2.96 3.96
C HIS A 186 -4.60 -2.54 4.34
N THR A 187 -4.48 -1.41 5.00
CA THR A 187 -3.22 -0.80 5.42
C THR A 187 -3.37 -0.26 6.82
N THR A 188 -2.33 -0.34 7.62
CA THR A 188 -2.28 0.24 8.95
C THR A 188 -1.40 1.48 8.94
N HIS A 189 -1.89 2.53 9.56
CA HIS A 189 -1.16 3.78 9.79
C HIS A 189 -1.21 4.15 11.26
N PHE A 190 -0.08 4.60 11.81
CA PHE A 190 -0.05 5.21 13.12
C PHE A 190 0.80 6.47 13.13
N SER A 191 0.44 7.41 13.99
CA SER A 191 1.22 8.60 14.28
C SER A 191 1.53 8.65 15.76
N ILE A 192 2.76 8.98 16.10
CA ILE A 192 3.22 9.11 17.48
C ILE A 192 3.86 10.47 17.63
N VAL A 193 3.51 11.17 18.71
CA VAL A 193 4.18 12.41 19.13
C VAL A 193 4.71 12.19 20.52
N ASP A 194 6.00 12.41 20.73
CA ASP A 194 6.59 12.30 22.04
C ASP A 194 6.44 13.60 22.86
N ARG A 195 6.87 13.54 24.13
CA ARG A 195 6.80 14.70 25.03
C ARG A 195 7.69 15.89 24.64
N TRP A 196 8.61 15.70 23.73
CA TRP A 196 9.52 16.75 23.22
C TRP A 196 9.05 17.34 21.89
N GLY A 197 7.91 16.86 21.35
CA GLY A 197 7.35 17.32 20.08
C GLY A 197 7.92 16.61 18.86
N ASN A 198 8.75 15.58 19.01
CA ASN A 198 9.14 14.75 17.87
C ASN A 198 7.92 13.96 17.41
N ALA A 199 7.72 13.93 16.10
CA ALA A 199 6.58 13.25 15.48
C ALA A 199 7.04 12.19 14.49
N VAL A 200 6.41 11.04 14.53
CA VAL A 200 6.57 9.97 13.56
C VAL A 200 5.21 9.62 13.00
N ALA A 201 5.11 9.58 11.68
CA ALA A 201 3.99 9.00 10.97
C ALA A 201 4.51 7.79 10.18
N ASN A 202 3.93 6.63 10.44
CA ASN A 202 4.36 5.38 9.82
C ASN A 202 3.16 4.66 9.21
N THR A 203 3.30 4.32 7.94
CA THR A 203 2.38 3.45 7.22
C THR A 203 3.11 2.16 6.90
N TYR A 204 2.54 1.03 7.28
CA TYR A 204 3.04 -0.28 6.89
C TYR A 204 1.89 -1.17 6.44
N THR A 205 2.17 -2.08 5.55
CA THR A 205 1.15 -2.91 4.92
C THR A 205 1.71 -4.27 4.51
N LEU A 206 0.83 -5.25 4.47
CA LEU A 206 1.06 -6.52 3.79
C LEU A 206 0.38 -6.54 2.41
N ASN A 207 -0.13 -5.38 1.96
CA ASN A 207 -0.99 -5.14 0.82
C ASN A 207 -2.43 -5.62 1.05
N SER A 208 -2.75 -6.91 1.10
CA SER A 208 -4.05 -7.39 1.57
C SER A 208 -4.05 -7.70 3.08
N ASP A 209 -5.24 -7.92 3.69
CA ASP A 209 -5.44 -8.06 5.16
C ASP A 209 -4.40 -8.94 5.85
N PHE A 210 -4.07 -10.06 5.23
CA PHE A 210 -3.12 -11.05 5.72
C PHE A 210 -2.01 -11.32 4.71
N GLY A 211 -1.77 -10.37 3.79
CA GLY A 211 -0.77 -10.51 2.74
C GLY A 211 -1.02 -11.76 1.89
N SER A 212 0.03 -12.53 1.65
CA SER A 212 -0.04 -13.81 0.94
C SER A 212 -0.75 -14.92 1.73
N GLY A 213 -1.05 -14.71 3.02
CA GLY A 213 -1.52 -15.75 3.93
C GLY A 213 -0.44 -16.75 4.32
N VAL A 214 0.81 -16.54 3.92
CA VAL A 214 1.94 -17.39 4.29
C VAL A 214 2.56 -16.88 5.59
N VAL A 215 2.59 -17.74 6.61
CA VAL A 215 3.31 -17.48 7.86
C VAL A 215 4.70 -18.07 7.76
N VAL A 216 5.73 -17.30 8.09
CA VAL A 216 7.09 -17.84 8.22
C VAL A 216 7.14 -18.71 9.47
N ALA A 217 7.12 -20.04 9.28
CA ALA A 217 7.10 -21.01 10.35
C ALA A 217 8.35 -20.88 11.26
N GLY A 218 8.12 -20.83 12.56
CA GLY A 218 9.17 -20.60 13.57
C GLY A 218 9.58 -19.14 13.74
N ALA A 219 9.16 -18.22 12.84
CA ALA A 219 9.36 -16.79 12.97
C ALA A 219 8.07 -16.05 13.34
N GLY A 220 6.89 -16.59 12.98
CA GLY A 220 5.59 -16.16 13.46
C GLY A 220 5.01 -14.89 12.83
N PHE A 221 5.52 -14.42 11.68
CA PHE A 221 4.99 -13.29 10.95
C PHE A 221 4.50 -13.67 9.55
N LEU A 222 3.60 -12.87 9.02
CA LEU A 222 3.03 -13.02 7.68
C LEU A 222 3.90 -12.34 6.62
N LEU A 223 3.93 -12.90 5.42
CA LEU A 223 4.53 -12.29 4.24
C LEU A 223 3.48 -11.46 3.47
N ASN A 224 3.93 -10.39 2.82
CA ASN A 224 3.10 -9.59 1.93
C ASN A 224 2.73 -10.37 0.65
N ASN A 225 1.88 -9.78 -0.18
CA ASN A 225 1.48 -10.32 -1.49
C ASN A 225 1.65 -9.30 -2.63
N GLU A 226 2.57 -8.35 -2.43
CA GLU A 226 3.05 -7.44 -3.48
C GLU A 226 4.14 -8.08 -4.32
#